data_c1d323ef4a873f376b4ad555139a31bd
#
_entry.id   c1d323ef4a873f376b4ad555139a31bd
#
_cell.length_a   1.000
_cell.length_b   1.000
_cell.length_c   1.000
_cell.angle_alpha   90.00
_cell.angle_beta   90.00
_cell.angle_gamma   90.00
#
_symmetry.space_group_name_H-M   'P 1'
#
loop_
_entity.id
_entity.type
_entity.pdbx_description
1 polymer ?
#
loop_
_entity_poly.entity_id
_entity_poly.type
_entity_poly.pdbx_seq_one_letter_code
_entity_poly.pdbx_strand_id
1 'polypeptide(L)'
;MRLLIIGLDGATLDLIKPWAAEGHLPALAQLMRDGVSGPLESTLPPVTSPAWPTFMTGKNPGKHGVFDFIRPSAGTFDMVNASQIDGKLLWEILGDAGYSVGVLNVPITYPPRAVNGYLVPGLLAPDQGLTTYPADLLKPYRAELGRYRLTPDVQLSPGKEEAFIADIHDLIDTQLRYALRLMRDRPTDVLMMHFLASDNASHALWRFMDATHPRYDARLAAKYGDALLNVYRHLDSAIQHLTSNAQPLNAIVMSDHGFGPLHRTVNLNVLLLEAGLMRLKPDAGTRLRYALFRRGFTPKGVYRLLERVGLQNLTARVSRQTRNRVVGKFLSFEDVDWSRTVAYSMGHVGQVYLNLKGREPQGSVEPGDYAAARQKVIDALRALRDPDTGRPLVDRITPREEAASGPYLDRAPDLHLVLDGYRAIAFPLFA
;
A
#
# COMPACT_ATOMS: atom_id res chain seq x y z
N MET A 1 6.88 23.38 -20.20
CA MET A 1 7.25 22.23 -19.34
C MET A 1 8.40 21.47 -19.96
N ARG A 2 9.36 21.00 -19.16
CA ARG A 2 10.52 20.21 -19.62
C ARG A 2 10.35 18.73 -19.36
N LEU A 3 9.67 18.39 -18.25
CA LEU A 3 9.47 17.02 -17.83
C LEU A 3 8.08 16.86 -17.19
N LEU A 4 7.37 15.81 -17.63
CA LEU A 4 6.15 15.33 -16.98
C LEU A 4 6.41 13.94 -16.40
N ILE A 5 6.17 13.76 -15.11
CA ILE A 5 6.25 12.45 -14.45
C ILE A 5 4.83 12.04 -14.04
N ILE A 6 4.40 10.87 -14.48
CA ILE A 6 3.09 10.32 -14.16
C ILE A 6 3.28 9.03 -13.36
N GLY A 7 2.81 9.02 -12.12
CA GLY A 7 2.75 7.85 -11.26
C GLY A 7 1.39 7.16 -11.38
N LEU A 8 1.39 5.88 -11.71
CA LEU A 8 0.21 5.02 -11.69
C LEU A 8 0.39 4.01 -10.55
N ASP A 9 -0.20 4.26 -9.39
CA ASP A 9 -0.02 3.40 -8.21
C ASP A 9 -0.49 1.97 -8.49
N GLY A 10 0.33 0.98 -8.16
CA GLY A 10 0.01 -0.43 -8.34
C GLY A 10 -0.20 -0.89 -9.78
N ALA A 11 0.19 -0.09 -10.78
CA ALA A 11 0.03 -0.49 -12.18
C ALA A 11 1.05 -1.57 -12.57
N THR A 12 0.59 -2.57 -13.34
CA THR A 12 1.44 -3.69 -13.77
C THR A 12 1.53 -3.82 -15.28
N LEU A 13 2.73 -4.15 -15.74
CA LEU A 13 2.97 -4.47 -17.16
C LEU A 13 2.22 -5.74 -17.61
N ASP A 14 1.82 -6.61 -16.66
CA ASP A 14 1.02 -7.81 -16.97
C ASP A 14 -0.39 -7.46 -17.51
N LEU A 15 -0.91 -6.29 -17.17
CA LEU A 15 -2.15 -5.75 -17.73
C LEU A 15 -1.87 -4.75 -18.86
N ILE A 16 -0.91 -3.84 -18.68
CA ILE A 16 -0.66 -2.75 -19.63
C ILE A 16 -0.20 -3.29 -20.99
N LYS A 17 0.73 -4.24 -21.03
CA LYS A 17 1.28 -4.76 -22.30
C LYS A 17 0.20 -5.43 -23.20
N PRO A 18 -0.59 -6.41 -22.69
CA PRO A 18 -1.64 -7.01 -23.50
C PRO A 18 -2.69 -5.99 -23.92
N TRP A 19 -3.18 -5.15 -23.00
CA TRP A 19 -4.20 -4.14 -23.33
C TRP A 19 -3.72 -3.06 -24.30
N ALA A 20 -2.44 -2.68 -24.24
CA ALA A 20 -1.83 -1.78 -25.22
C ALA A 20 -1.73 -2.46 -26.60
N ALA A 21 -1.34 -3.73 -26.65
CA ALA A 21 -1.25 -4.51 -27.89
C ALA A 21 -2.63 -4.73 -28.53
N GLU A 22 -3.68 -4.86 -27.73
CA GLU A 22 -5.08 -4.96 -28.17
C GLU A 22 -5.69 -3.61 -28.57
N GLY A 23 -4.95 -2.51 -28.41
CA GLY A 23 -5.41 -1.16 -28.78
C GLY A 23 -6.27 -0.47 -27.72
N HIS A 24 -6.37 -1.03 -26.51
CA HIS A 24 -7.17 -0.47 -25.42
C HIS A 24 -6.52 0.73 -24.74
N LEU A 25 -5.18 0.85 -24.81
CA LEU A 25 -4.38 1.87 -24.16
C LEU A 25 -3.48 2.60 -25.19
N PRO A 26 -4.08 3.40 -26.10
CA PRO A 26 -3.34 4.00 -27.22
C PRO A 26 -2.25 4.99 -26.80
N ALA A 27 -2.47 5.79 -25.75
CA ALA A 27 -1.48 6.76 -25.25
C ALA A 27 -0.25 6.05 -24.66
N LEU A 28 -0.46 5.07 -23.80
CA LEU A 28 0.62 4.24 -23.25
C LEU A 28 1.33 3.46 -24.35
N ALA A 29 0.59 2.86 -25.29
CA ALA A 29 1.17 2.18 -26.45
C ALA A 29 2.06 3.11 -27.27
N GLN A 30 1.66 4.36 -27.50
CA GLN A 30 2.45 5.36 -28.21
C GLN A 30 3.72 5.72 -27.44
N LEU A 31 3.60 6.01 -26.15
CA LEU A 31 4.76 6.31 -25.28
C LEU A 31 5.77 5.14 -25.25
N MET A 32 5.29 3.89 -25.22
CA MET A 32 6.15 2.70 -25.26
C MET A 32 6.84 2.50 -26.62
N ARG A 33 6.22 2.90 -27.73
CA ARG A 33 6.82 2.86 -29.09
C ARG A 33 7.87 3.95 -29.28
N ASP A 34 7.58 5.17 -28.78
CA ASP A 34 8.44 6.34 -29.00
C ASP A 34 9.59 6.42 -28.01
N GLY A 35 9.49 5.70 -26.89
CA GLY A 35 10.44 5.72 -25.79
C GLY A 35 11.01 4.35 -25.43
N VAL A 36 11.41 4.19 -24.18
CA VAL A 36 11.91 2.93 -23.60
C VAL A 36 10.97 2.50 -22.49
N SER A 37 10.59 1.23 -22.47
CA SER A 37 9.75 0.65 -21.46
C SER A 37 10.30 -0.69 -20.94
N GLY A 38 10.11 -0.96 -19.66
CA GLY A 38 10.56 -2.21 -19.04
C GLY A 38 10.09 -2.37 -17.61
N PRO A 39 10.33 -3.54 -17.00
CA PRO A 39 10.04 -3.76 -15.59
C PRO A 39 10.97 -2.90 -14.73
N LEU A 40 10.41 -2.37 -13.65
CA LEU A 40 11.12 -1.67 -12.59
C LEU A 40 10.96 -2.47 -11.30
N GLU A 41 12.07 -2.89 -10.70
CA GLU A 41 12.04 -3.61 -9.42
C GLU A 41 11.62 -2.66 -8.29
N SER A 42 10.60 -3.06 -7.54
CA SER A 42 10.11 -2.29 -6.40
C SER A 42 10.97 -2.49 -5.15
N THR A 43 10.64 -1.76 -4.09
CA THR A 43 11.23 -1.96 -2.76
C THR A 43 10.80 -3.29 -2.14
N LEU A 44 11.46 -3.69 -1.05
CA LEU A 44 11.02 -4.76 -0.17
C LEU A 44 10.57 -4.16 1.18
N PRO A 45 9.27 -4.29 1.52
CA PRO A 45 8.19 -4.87 0.73
C PRO A 45 7.80 -3.98 -0.46
N PRO A 46 7.17 -4.54 -1.53
CA PRO A 46 6.66 -3.77 -2.66
C PRO A 46 5.31 -3.13 -2.28
N VAL A 47 5.38 -2.03 -1.55
CA VAL A 47 4.25 -1.31 -0.97
C VAL A 47 4.45 0.19 -1.16
N THR A 48 3.38 0.90 -1.39
CA THR A 48 3.32 2.35 -1.64
C THR A 48 4.20 3.17 -0.67
N SER A 49 4.16 2.83 0.63
CA SER A 49 4.82 3.63 1.67
C SER A 49 6.34 3.62 1.64
N PRO A 50 7.09 2.53 1.41
CA PRO A 50 8.54 2.61 1.18
C PRO A 50 8.89 2.99 -0.27
N ALA A 51 8.06 2.64 -1.25
CA ALA A 51 8.40 2.80 -2.66
C ALA A 51 8.39 4.28 -3.10
N TRP A 52 7.36 5.05 -2.76
CA TRP A 52 7.33 6.48 -3.10
C TRP A 52 8.43 7.30 -2.41
N PRO A 53 8.73 7.13 -1.10
CA PRO A 53 9.93 7.75 -0.51
C PRO A 53 11.24 7.34 -1.20
N THR A 54 11.36 6.10 -1.66
CA THR A 54 12.53 5.66 -2.44
C THR A 54 12.63 6.43 -3.75
N PHE A 55 11.54 6.55 -4.51
CA PHE A 55 11.49 7.37 -5.72
C PHE A 55 11.82 8.83 -5.41
N MET A 56 11.13 9.43 -4.43
CA MET A 56 11.28 10.86 -4.10
C MET A 56 12.69 11.24 -3.67
N THR A 57 13.42 10.34 -3.00
CA THR A 57 14.72 10.64 -2.41
C THR A 57 15.90 10.07 -3.19
N GLY A 58 15.66 9.11 -4.09
CA GLY A 58 16.72 8.31 -4.71
C GLY A 58 17.47 7.41 -3.71
N LYS A 59 16.88 7.14 -2.53
CA LYS A 59 17.48 6.39 -1.44
C LYS A 59 16.65 5.12 -1.17
N ASN A 60 17.30 4.03 -0.75
CA ASN A 60 16.58 2.84 -0.28
C ASN A 60 15.96 3.08 1.13
N PRO A 61 15.02 2.21 1.58
CA PRO A 61 14.33 2.34 2.87
C PRO A 61 15.26 2.49 4.08
N GLY A 62 16.41 1.82 4.08
CA GLY A 62 17.41 1.94 5.16
C GLY A 62 18.10 3.30 5.23
N LYS A 63 17.99 4.12 4.17
CA LYS A 63 18.55 5.48 4.09
C LYS A 63 17.52 6.58 4.29
N HIS A 64 16.25 6.38 3.88
CA HIS A 64 15.21 7.38 4.10
C HIS A 64 14.31 7.08 5.32
N GLY A 65 14.42 5.91 5.93
CA GLY A 65 13.82 5.57 7.23
C GLY A 65 12.35 5.13 7.21
N VAL A 66 11.74 4.94 6.03
CA VAL A 66 10.34 4.50 5.89
C VAL A 66 10.31 3.07 5.34
N PHE A 67 9.73 2.14 6.10
CA PHE A 67 9.68 0.71 5.75
C PHE A 67 8.26 0.19 5.55
N ASP A 68 7.24 0.91 6.04
CA ASP A 68 5.83 0.54 5.96
C ASP A 68 4.95 1.77 6.17
N PHE A 69 3.63 1.65 6.05
CA PHE A 69 2.64 2.68 6.41
C PHE A 69 2.62 3.00 7.90
N ILE A 70 3.04 2.03 8.71
CA ILE A 70 3.07 2.15 10.17
C ILE A 70 4.51 2.07 10.68
N ARG A 71 4.79 2.85 11.70
CA ARG A 71 6.04 2.83 12.44
C ARG A 71 5.76 2.41 13.88
N PRO A 72 6.43 1.37 14.40
CA PRO A 72 6.35 1.03 15.81
C PRO A 72 6.79 2.21 16.69
N SER A 73 6.03 2.53 17.73
CA SER A 73 6.30 3.60 18.67
C SER A 73 5.85 3.18 20.07
N ALA A 74 6.79 2.92 20.98
CA ALA A 74 6.57 2.69 22.42
C ALA A 74 5.34 1.82 22.77
N GLY A 75 5.09 0.71 22.04
CA GLY A 75 3.96 -0.20 22.26
C GLY A 75 2.68 0.16 21.49
N THR A 76 2.72 1.20 20.66
CA THR A 76 1.69 1.63 19.71
C THR A 76 2.27 1.71 18.31
N PHE A 77 1.50 2.19 17.34
CA PHE A 77 2.02 2.52 16.01
C PHE A 77 1.58 3.91 15.63
N ASP A 78 2.49 4.63 14.96
CA ASP A 78 2.19 5.88 14.30
C ASP A 78 2.09 5.66 12.79
N MET A 79 1.19 6.38 12.13
CA MET A 79 1.18 6.44 10.68
C MET A 79 2.38 7.25 10.21
N VAL A 80 3.05 6.76 9.17
CA VAL A 80 4.16 7.50 8.56
C VAL A 80 3.67 8.77 7.87
N ASN A 81 4.54 9.78 7.80
CA ASN A 81 4.26 11.05 7.13
C ASN A 81 5.56 11.68 6.59
N ALA A 82 5.43 12.79 5.87
CA ALA A 82 6.56 13.46 5.20
C ALA A 82 7.70 13.90 6.14
N SER A 83 7.42 14.17 7.43
CA SER A 83 8.45 14.60 8.38
C SER A 83 9.41 13.48 8.79
N GLN A 84 9.05 12.23 8.51
CA GLN A 84 9.83 11.04 8.86
C GLN A 84 10.75 10.58 7.71
N ILE A 85 10.61 11.19 6.53
CA ILE A 85 11.46 10.89 5.36
C ILE A 85 12.76 11.66 5.50
N ASP A 86 13.88 10.93 5.63
CA ASP A 86 15.21 11.54 5.69
C ASP A 86 15.76 11.80 4.29
N GLY A 87 16.17 13.04 4.09
CA GLY A 87 16.81 13.54 2.88
C GLY A 87 15.98 14.55 2.11
N LYS A 88 16.64 15.18 1.13
CA LYS A 88 15.99 16.06 0.16
C LYS A 88 15.16 15.23 -0.82
N LEU A 89 13.99 15.73 -1.13
CA LEU A 89 13.10 15.15 -2.13
C LEU A 89 13.49 15.64 -3.53
N LEU A 90 13.17 14.89 -4.56
CA LEU A 90 13.45 15.21 -5.97
C LEU A 90 13.09 16.67 -6.32
N TRP A 91 11.91 17.11 -5.93
CA TRP A 91 11.43 18.46 -6.21
C TRP A 91 12.12 19.55 -5.38
N GLU A 92 12.68 19.22 -4.21
CA GLU A 92 13.55 20.13 -3.45
C GLU A 92 14.92 20.27 -4.15
N ILE A 93 15.47 19.15 -4.65
CA ILE A 93 16.73 19.13 -5.43
C ILE A 93 16.57 19.95 -6.72
N LEU A 94 15.45 19.76 -7.44
CA LEU A 94 15.14 20.52 -8.66
C LEU A 94 14.96 22.01 -8.36
N GLY A 95 14.28 22.35 -7.26
CA GLY A 95 14.11 23.72 -6.81
C GLY A 95 15.44 24.40 -6.47
N ASP A 96 16.36 23.72 -5.81
CA ASP A 96 17.73 24.21 -5.53
C ASP A 96 18.52 24.45 -6.82
N ALA A 97 18.25 23.66 -7.87
CA ALA A 97 18.83 23.86 -9.20
C ALA A 97 18.10 24.92 -10.04
N GLY A 98 17.14 25.64 -9.46
CA GLY A 98 16.40 26.73 -10.11
C GLY A 98 15.19 26.32 -10.94
N TYR A 99 14.84 25.02 -11.00
CA TYR A 99 13.65 24.58 -11.72
C TYR A 99 12.38 24.76 -10.87
N SER A 100 11.31 25.21 -11.52
CA SER A 100 9.99 25.25 -10.92
C SER A 100 9.31 23.88 -11.00
N VAL A 101 8.60 23.52 -9.92
CA VAL A 101 7.99 22.18 -9.79
C VAL A 101 6.53 22.25 -9.39
N GLY A 102 5.71 21.39 -10.01
CA GLY A 102 4.36 21.06 -9.56
C GLY A 102 4.32 19.62 -9.11
N VAL A 103 3.79 19.36 -7.90
CA VAL A 103 3.68 18.00 -7.35
C VAL A 103 2.24 17.76 -6.92
N LEU A 104 1.61 16.74 -7.50
CA LEU A 104 0.20 16.43 -7.27
C LEU A 104 0.04 14.99 -6.82
N ASN A 105 -0.56 14.79 -5.65
CA ASN A 105 -1.03 13.52 -5.09
C ASN A 105 0.04 12.47 -4.75
N VAL A 106 1.32 12.80 -4.78
CA VAL A 106 2.35 11.80 -4.44
C VAL A 106 2.17 11.35 -2.99
N PRO A 107 2.10 10.02 -2.73
CA PRO A 107 1.91 9.49 -1.38
C PRO A 107 3.00 9.93 -0.39
N ILE A 108 2.64 10.02 0.90
CA ILE A 108 3.55 10.35 2.01
C ILE A 108 4.18 11.76 1.87
N THR A 109 3.52 12.68 1.20
CA THR A 109 3.97 14.09 1.09
C THR A 109 3.25 15.04 2.04
N TYR A 110 2.45 14.53 2.98
CA TYR A 110 1.80 15.31 4.03
C TYR A 110 2.60 15.22 5.36
N PRO A 111 2.80 16.33 6.11
CA PRO A 111 2.50 17.72 5.72
C PRO A 111 3.38 18.19 4.55
N PRO A 112 2.85 19.09 3.68
CA PRO A 112 3.58 19.52 2.50
C PRO A 112 4.82 20.34 2.89
N ARG A 113 5.98 20.01 2.30
CA ARG A 113 7.20 20.81 2.40
C ARG A 113 7.16 21.96 1.39
N ALA A 114 7.88 23.02 1.68
CA ALA A 114 8.05 24.12 0.75
C ALA A 114 8.83 23.68 -0.51
N VAL A 115 8.38 24.14 -1.68
CA VAL A 115 9.00 23.83 -2.97
C VAL A 115 9.06 25.07 -3.84
N ASN A 116 9.95 25.09 -4.83
CA ASN A 116 9.95 26.15 -5.84
C ASN A 116 8.78 25.93 -6.82
N GLY A 117 7.56 26.26 -6.39
CA GLY A 117 6.35 26.04 -7.16
C GLY A 117 5.15 25.66 -6.29
N TYR A 118 4.55 24.48 -6.50
CA TYR A 118 3.40 24.05 -5.72
C TYR A 118 3.38 22.54 -5.42
N LEU A 119 2.72 22.19 -4.31
CA LEU A 119 2.53 20.81 -3.88
C LEU A 119 1.12 20.58 -3.31
N VAL A 120 0.42 19.60 -3.87
CA VAL A 120 -0.81 19.00 -3.32
C VAL A 120 -0.44 17.61 -2.79
N PRO A 121 -0.53 17.37 -1.47
CA PRO A 121 -0.17 16.07 -0.90
C PRO A 121 -1.06 14.94 -1.41
N GLY A 122 -0.52 13.71 -1.32
CA GLY A 122 -1.21 12.49 -1.70
C GLY A 122 -1.71 11.66 -0.51
N LEU A 123 -1.75 10.35 -0.71
CA LEU A 123 -2.20 9.37 0.27
C LEU A 123 -1.58 9.61 1.66
N LEU A 124 -2.38 9.44 2.69
CA LEU A 124 -2.20 9.77 4.11
C LEU A 124 -2.34 11.25 4.46
N ALA A 125 -2.59 12.13 3.50
CA ALA A 125 -3.08 13.46 3.84
C ALA A 125 -4.57 13.40 4.27
N PRO A 126 -5.03 14.28 5.18
CA PRO A 126 -6.43 14.33 5.58
C PRO A 126 -7.31 14.82 4.43
N ASP A 127 -8.41 14.11 4.14
CA ASP A 127 -9.38 14.52 3.12
C ASP A 127 -10.07 15.85 3.48
N GLN A 128 -10.36 16.04 4.76
CA GLN A 128 -10.93 17.28 5.28
C GLN A 128 -9.79 18.18 5.80
N GLY A 129 -9.71 19.41 5.28
CA GLY A 129 -8.65 20.33 5.65
C GLY A 129 -7.30 20.03 4.96
N LEU A 130 -7.35 19.51 3.73
CA LEU A 130 -6.16 19.29 2.92
C LEU A 130 -5.32 20.57 2.83
N THR A 131 -4.13 20.52 3.41
CA THR A 131 -3.16 21.61 3.37
C THR A 131 -2.24 21.42 2.17
N THR A 132 -2.05 22.49 1.39
CA THR A 132 -1.21 22.51 0.20
C THR A 132 -0.02 23.45 0.39
N TYR A 133 0.93 23.41 -0.52
CA TYR A 133 1.96 24.45 -0.64
C TYR A 133 1.90 25.10 -2.04
N PRO A 134 1.80 26.45 -2.15
CA PRO A 134 1.47 27.35 -1.05
C PRO A 134 0.09 27.03 -0.43
N ALA A 135 -0.13 27.55 0.77
CA ALA A 135 -1.42 27.38 1.44
C ALA A 135 -2.56 27.89 0.55
N ASP A 136 -3.73 27.24 0.67
CA ASP A 136 -4.93 27.58 -0.12
C ASP A 136 -4.78 27.49 -1.65
N LEU A 137 -3.76 26.79 -2.17
CA LEU A 137 -3.52 26.64 -3.61
C LEU A 137 -4.77 26.28 -4.41
N LEU A 138 -5.59 25.37 -3.89
CA LEU A 138 -6.78 24.83 -4.58
C LEU A 138 -8.04 25.67 -4.36
N LYS A 139 -8.04 26.59 -3.40
CA LYS A 139 -9.21 27.39 -3.03
C LYS A 139 -9.84 28.18 -4.19
N PRO A 140 -9.05 28.86 -5.06
CA PRO A 140 -9.61 29.61 -6.17
C PRO A 140 -10.38 28.74 -7.19
N TYR A 141 -10.07 27.46 -7.26
CA TYR A 141 -10.61 26.54 -8.26
C TYR A 141 -11.85 25.78 -7.77
N ARG A 142 -12.12 25.76 -6.45
CA ARG A 142 -13.19 24.96 -5.88
C ARG A 142 -14.60 25.30 -6.36
N ALA A 143 -14.87 26.57 -6.66
CA ALA A 143 -16.19 26.99 -7.17
C ALA A 143 -16.49 26.40 -8.55
N GLU A 144 -15.46 26.26 -9.40
CA GLU A 144 -15.57 25.73 -10.76
C GLU A 144 -15.39 24.21 -10.81
N LEU A 145 -14.39 23.66 -10.11
CA LEU A 145 -13.96 22.26 -10.25
C LEU A 145 -14.49 21.33 -9.15
N GLY A 146 -15.14 21.88 -8.13
CA GLY A 146 -15.64 21.12 -6.99
C GLY A 146 -14.56 20.81 -5.94
N ARG A 147 -14.88 19.88 -5.04
CA ARG A 147 -13.95 19.44 -3.99
C ARG A 147 -12.82 18.58 -4.59
N TYR A 148 -11.58 18.89 -4.27
CA TYR A 148 -10.46 18.03 -4.58
C TYR A 148 -10.49 16.78 -3.71
N ARG A 149 -10.24 15.62 -4.29
CA ARG A 149 -10.25 14.33 -3.61
C ARG A 149 -8.97 13.55 -3.86
N LEU A 150 -8.53 12.81 -2.85
CA LEU A 150 -7.33 11.95 -2.92
C LEU A 150 -7.70 10.48 -3.13
N THR A 151 -8.85 10.08 -2.58
CA THR A 151 -9.35 8.71 -2.58
C THR A 151 -10.83 8.68 -2.97
N PRO A 152 -11.36 7.52 -3.37
CA PRO A 152 -12.79 7.36 -3.59
C PRO A 152 -13.60 7.63 -2.33
N ASP A 153 -14.77 8.25 -2.47
CA ASP A 153 -15.73 8.45 -1.39
C ASP A 153 -16.56 7.19 -1.12
N VAL A 154 -16.78 6.39 -2.15
CA VAL A 154 -17.55 5.14 -2.09
C VAL A 154 -16.60 3.97 -1.85
N GLN A 155 -16.84 3.20 -0.79
CA GLN A 155 -16.15 1.93 -0.58
C GLN A 155 -16.90 0.80 -1.26
N LEU A 156 -16.16 -0.09 -1.95
CA LEU A 156 -16.75 -1.28 -2.55
C LEU A 156 -17.36 -2.18 -1.48
N SER A 157 -18.65 -2.47 -1.63
CA SER A 157 -19.41 -3.42 -0.85
C SER A 157 -20.50 -4.05 -1.70
N PRO A 158 -21.07 -5.21 -1.32
CA PRO A 158 -22.15 -5.84 -2.09
C PRO A 158 -23.29 -4.88 -2.41
N GLY A 159 -23.64 -4.76 -3.69
CA GLY A 159 -24.67 -3.86 -4.21
C GLY A 159 -24.23 -2.40 -4.42
N LYS A 160 -22.96 -2.08 -4.21
CA LYS A 160 -22.37 -0.76 -4.47
C LYS A 160 -21.32 -0.77 -5.59
N GLU A 161 -21.24 -1.83 -6.36
CA GLU A 161 -20.24 -2.02 -7.40
C GLU A 161 -20.29 -0.89 -8.43
N GLU A 162 -21.47 -0.56 -8.94
CA GLU A 162 -21.65 0.53 -9.93
C GLU A 162 -21.26 1.90 -9.34
N ALA A 163 -21.72 2.17 -8.12
CA ALA A 163 -21.41 3.44 -7.46
C ALA A 163 -19.90 3.60 -7.18
N PHE A 164 -19.22 2.52 -6.80
CA PHE A 164 -17.76 2.52 -6.61
C PHE A 164 -17.02 2.76 -7.94
N ILE A 165 -17.42 2.05 -9.00
CA ILE A 165 -16.80 2.21 -10.33
C ILE A 165 -16.99 3.65 -10.85
N ALA A 166 -18.21 4.19 -10.75
CA ALA A 166 -18.49 5.56 -11.15
C ALA A 166 -17.67 6.58 -10.33
N ASP A 167 -17.50 6.35 -9.04
CA ASP A 167 -16.74 7.22 -8.16
C ASP A 167 -15.23 7.21 -8.45
N ILE A 168 -14.65 6.06 -8.85
CA ILE A 168 -13.26 5.96 -9.34
C ILE A 168 -13.08 6.80 -10.61
N HIS A 169 -14.02 6.72 -11.55
CA HIS A 169 -13.96 7.51 -12.79
C HIS A 169 -14.06 9.01 -12.50
N ASP A 170 -14.98 9.44 -11.64
CA ASP A 170 -15.11 10.84 -11.25
C ASP A 170 -13.88 11.35 -10.46
N LEU A 171 -13.23 10.48 -9.67
CA LEU A 171 -11.97 10.80 -9.01
C LEU A 171 -10.87 11.13 -10.04
N ILE A 172 -10.71 10.29 -11.07
CA ILE A 172 -9.73 10.51 -12.15
C ILE A 172 -10.03 11.84 -12.86
N ASP A 173 -11.28 12.09 -13.23
CA ASP A 173 -11.72 13.32 -13.91
C ASP A 173 -11.46 14.56 -13.04
N THR A 174 -11.77 14.47 -11.76
CA THR A 174 -11.55 15.58 -10.82
C THR A 174 -10.07 15.92 -10.72
N GLN A 175 -9.22 14.91 -10.51
CA GLN A 175 -7.76 15.09 -10.41
C GLN A 175 -7.17 15.62 -11.73
N LEU A 176 -7.61 15.11 -12.87
CA LEU A 176 -7.17 15.57 -14.19
C LEU A 176 -7.55 17.04 -14.43
N ARG A 177 -8.80 17.44 -14.15
CA ARG A 177 -9.26 18.83 -14.31
C ARG A 177 -8.42 19.81 -13.49
N TYR A 178 -8.12 19.46 -12.27
CA TYR A 178 -7.23 20.27 -11.41
C TYR A 178 -5.80 20.33 -11.94
N ALA A 179 -5.26 19.19 -12.40
CA ALA A 179 -3.91 19.15 -12.98
C ALA A 179 -3.80 20.05 -14.22
N LEU A 180 -4.72 19.91 -15.18
CA LEU A 180 -4.75 20.73 -16.39
C LEU A 180 -4.96 22.21 -16.08
N ARG A 181 -5.78 22.54 -15.08
CA ARG A 181 -5.98 23.91 -14.64
C ARG A 181 -4.71 24.50 -14.03
N LEU A 182 -4.01 23.77 -13.17
CA LEU A 182 -2.75 24.19 -12.58
C LEU A 182 -1.63 24.29 -13.64
N MET A 183 -1.56 23.36 -14.59
CA MET A 183 -0.62 23.45 -15.72
C MET A 183 -0.77 24.75 -16.51
N ARG A 184 -2.00 25.19 -16.73
CA ARG A 184 -2.31 26.41 -17.47
C ARG A 184 -2.03 27.68 -16.64
N ASP A 185 -2.52 27.72 -15.39
CA ASP A 185 -2.53 28.94 -14.59
C ASP A 185 -1.23 29.12 -13.80
N ARG A 186 -0.49 28.04 -13.57
CA ARG A 186 0.76 27.99 -12.82
C ARG A 186 1.79 27.09 -13.50
N PRO A 187 2.23 27.42 -14.73
CA PRO A 187 3.15 26.57 -15.48
C PRO A 187 4.46 26.34 -14.71
N THR A 188 4.98 25.12 -14.78
CA THR A 188 6.23 24.71 -14.13
C THR A 188 7.16 24.02 -15.11
N ASP A 189 8.46 23.96 -14.79
CA ASP A 189 9.46 23.23 -15.58
C ASP A 189 9.22 21.71 -15.47
N VAL A 190 8.88 21.25 -14.29
CA VAL A 190 8.62 19.83 -14.01
C VAL A 190 7.25 19.68 -13.32
N LEU A 191 6.45 18.77 -13.81
CA LEU A 191 5.19 18.36 -13.16
C LEU A 191 5.26 16.87 -12.81
N MET A 192 4.99 16.55 -11.56
CA MET A 192 4.71 15.19 -11.09
C MET A 192 3.23 15.06 -10.76
N MET A 193 2.54 14.14 -11.47
CA MET A 193 1.14 13.79 -11.20
C MET A 193 1.03 12.32 -10.83
N HIS A 194 0.37 12.02 -9.73
CA HIS A 194 0.15 10.66 -9.25
C HIS A 194 -1.35 10.32 -9.26
N PHE A 195 -1.69 9.13 -9.74
CA PHE A 195 -3.03 8.55 -9.71
C PHE A 195 -3.05 7.30 -8.84
N LEU A 196 -3.79 7.36 -7.74
CA LEU A 196 -4.05 6.21 -6.86
C LEU A 196 -5.18 5.30 -7.40
N ALA A 197 -5.88 5.76 -8.44
CA ALA A 197 -7.06 5.10 -8.97
C ALA A 197 -6.77 3.69 -9.53
N SER A 198 -5.60 3.45 -10.11
CA SER A 198 -5.18 2.12 -10.60
C SER A 198 -5.07 1.10 -9.47
N ASP A 199 -4.48 1.50 -8.33
CA ASP A 199 -4.36 0.65 -7.13
C ASP A 199 -5.73 0.39 -6.50
N ASN A 200 -6.52 1.45 -6.25
CA ASN A 200 -7.86 1.31 -5.68
C ASN A 200 -8.77 0.41 -6.53
N ALA A 201 -8.72 0.57 -7.86
CA ALA A 201 -9.47 -0.26 -8.79
C ALA A 201 -8.98 -1.71 -8.78
N SER A 202 -7.67 -1.94 -8.79
CA SER A 202 -7.09 -3.28 -8.78
C SER A 202 -7.47 -4.05 -7.51
N HIS A 203 -7.38 -3.43 -6.33
CA HIS A 203 -7.81 -4.02 -5.06
C HIS A 203 -9.29 -4.45 -5.06
N ALA A 204 -10.13 -3.68 -5.73
CA ALA A 204 -11.57 -3.87 -5.72
C ALA A 204 -12.07 -4.81 -6.82
N LEU A 205 -11.56 -4.63 -8.06
CA LEU A 205 -12.17 -5.14 -9.27
C LEU A 205 -11.46 -6.35 -9.88
N TRP A 206 -10.20 -6.67 -9.47
CA TRP A 206 -9.44 -7.81 -10.00
C TRP A 206 -10.24 -9.11 -9.98
N ARG A 207 -10.98 -9.35 -8.89
CA ARG A 207 -11.81 -10.53 -8.70
C ARG A 207 -12.94 -10.70 -9.73
N PHE A 208 -13.28 -9.68 -10.49
CA PHE A 208 -14.33 -9.76 -11.50
C PHE A 208 -13.80 -10.18 -12.87
N MET A 209 -12.51 -9.97 -13.14
CA MET A 209 -11.90 -10.34 -14.42
C MET A 209 -11.15 -11.68 -14.38
N ASP A 210 -10.73 -12.12 -13.19
CA ASP A 210 -9.88 -13.30 -13.02
C ASP A 210 -10.66 -14.49 -12.45
N ALA A 211 -10.97 -15.45 -13.30
CA ALA A 211 -11.71 -16.66 -12.93
C ALA A 211 -10.98 -17.56 -11.91
N THR A 212 -9.67 -17.37 -11.72
CA THR A 212 -8.87 -18.10 -10.73
C THR A 212 -8.93 -17.49 -9.34
N HIS A 213 -9.44 -16.25 -9.25
CA HIS A 213 -9.50 -15.53 -7.98
C HIS A 213 -10.49 -16.21 -7.01
N PRO A 214 -10.15 -16.43 -5.71
CA PRO A 214 -11.00 -17.13 -4.74
C PRO A 214 -12.38 -16.50 -4.48
N ARG A 215 -12.56 -15.23 -4.86
CA ARG A 215 -13.82 -14.50 -4.74
C ARG A 215 -14.45 -14.18 -6.09
N TYR A 216 -14.09 -14.95 -7.12
CA TYR A 216 -14.73 -14.82 -8.44
C TYR A 216 -16.20 -15.19 -8.35
N ASP A 217 -17.05 -14.38 -8.97
CA ASP A 217 -18.48 -14.64 -9.14
C ASP A 217 -18.83 -14.42 -10.61
N ALA A 218 -19.24 -15.46 -11.32
CA ALA A 218 -19.49 -15.43 -12.76
C ALA A 218 -20.60 -14.44 -13.15
N ARG A 219 -21.60 -14.17 -12.30
CA ARG A 219 -22.65 -13.20 -12.59
C ARG A 219 -22.14 -11.77 -12.48
N LEU A 220 -21.32 -11.49 -11.47
CA LEU A 220 -20.67 -10.18 -11.30
C LEU A 220 -19.60 -9.97 -12.36
N ALA A 221 -18.86 -11.03 -12.73
CA ALA A 221 -17.89 -11.00 -13.82
C ALA A 221 -18.55 -10.69 -15.17
N ALA A 222 -19.72 -11.25 -15.48
CA ALA A 222 -20.47 -10.95 -16.70
C ALA A 222 -20.87 -9.45 -16.78
N LYS A 223 -21.03 -8.77 -15.64
CA LYS A 223 -21.43 -7.37 -15.58
C LYS A 223 -20.23 -6.42 -15.42
N TYR A 224 -19.21 -6.81 -14.67
CA TYR A 224 -18.12 -5.93 -14.24
C TYR A 224 -16.73 -6.44 -14.65
N GLY A 225 -16.64 -7.49 -15.48
CA GLY A 225 -15.37 -8.08 -15.91
C GLY A 225 -14.43 -7.07 -16.56
N ASP A 226 -14.99 -6.14 -17.34
CA ASP A 226 -14.21 -5.09 -17.99
C ASP A 226 -14.01 -3.83 -17.15
N ALA A 227 -14.51 -3.80 -15.92
CA ALA A 227 -14.47 -2.57 -15.11
C ALA A 227 -13.04 -2.09 -14.84
N LEU A 228 -12.12 -3.00 -14.53
CA LEU A 228 -10.71 -2.65 -14.32
C LEU A 228 -10.06 -2.16 -15.63
N LEU A 229 -10.30 -2.81 -16.76
CA LEU A 229 -9.85 -2.35 -18.07
C LEU A 229 -10.37 -0.93 -18.39
N ASN A 230 -11.63 -0.65 -18.06
CA ASN A 230 -12.23 0.67 -18.31
C ASN A 230 -11.60 1.76 -17.43
N VAL A 231 -11.18 1.45 -16.20
CA VAL A 231 -10.39 2.39 -15.38
C VAL A 231 -9.03 2.67 -16.02
N TYR A 232 -8.33 1.64 -16.52
CA TYR A 232 -7.06 1.83 -17.24
C TYR A 232 -7.23 2.61 -18.55
N ARG A 233 -8.31 2.40 -19.32
CA ARG A 233 -8.64 3.22 -20.48
C ARG A 233 -8.86 4.69 -20.12
N HIS A 234 -9.49 4.94 -19.00
CA HIS A 234 -9.71 6.30 -18.52
C HIS A 234 -8.39 6.97 -18.08
N LEU A 235 -7.53 6.23 -17.38
CA LEU A 235 -6.18 6.69 -17.03
C LEU A 235 -5.33 6.94 -18.30
N ASP A 236 -5.41 6.09 -19.31
CA ASP A 236 -4.74 6.27 -20.59
C ASP A 236 -5.20 7.56 -21.29
N SER A 237 -6.50 7.83 -21.28
CA SER A 237 -7.06 9.11 -21.77
C SER A 237 -6.54 10.31 -20.95
N ALA A 238 -6.47 10.19 -19.62
CA ALA A 238 -5.91 11.24 -18.78
C ALA A 238 -4.42 11.49 -19.08
N ILE A 239 -3.64 10.44 -19.31
CA ILE A 239 -2.23 10.53 -19.76
C ILE A 239 -2.14 11.27 -21.08
N GLN A 240 -3.01 10.93 -22.07
CA GLN A 240 -3.07 11.63 -23.35
C GLN A 240 -3.35 13.12 -23.18
N HIS A 241 -4.31 13.50 -22.34
CA HIS A 241 -4.60 14.91 -22.07
C HIS A 241 -3.43 15.64 -21.43
N LEU A 242 -2.76 15.02 -20.44
CA LEU A 242 -1.60 15.61 -19.77
C LEU A 242 -0.43 15.80 -20.75
N THR A 243 -0.10 14.78 -21.54
CA THR A 243 1.01 14.81 -22.50
C THR A 243 0.76 15.81 -23.62
N SER A 244 -0.47 15.89 -24.15
CA SER A 244 -0.83 16.83 -25.23
C SER A 244 -0.77 18.29 -24.76
N ASN A 245 -1.00 18.59 -23.50
CA ASN A 245 -0.94 19.94 -22.94
C ASN A 245 0.47 20.35 -22.43
N ALA A 246 1.44 19.44 -22.45
CA ALA A 246 2.77 19.62 -21.88
C ALA A 246 3.90 19.83 -22.91
N GLN A 247 3.60 20.24 -24.13
CA GLN A 247 4.57 20.39 -25.26
C GLN A 247 5.60 21.52 -25.05
N PRO A 248 6.89 21.36 -25.44
CA PRO A 248 7.64 20.16 -25.80
C PRO A 248 7.88 19.27 -24.58
N LEU A 249 7.90 17.93 -24.75
CA LEU A 249 7.73 16.98 -23.65
C LEU A 249 8.83 15.91 -23.60
N ASN A 250 9.42 15.76 -22.42
CA ASN A 250 9.94 14.50 -21.95
C ASN A 250 8.95 13.95 -20.92
N ALA A 251 8.53 12.67 -21.06
CA ALA A 251 7.58 12.04 -20.15
C ALA A 251 8.19 10.79 -19.50
N ILE A 252 7.89 10.60 -18.23
CA ILE A 252 8.14 9.36 -17.49
C ILE A 252 6.79 8.87 -16.98
N VAL A 253 6.41 7.64 -17.31
CA VAL A 253 5.27 6.96 -16.69
C VAL A 253 5.82 5.80 -15.88
N MET A 254 5.46 5.70 -14.61
CA MET A 254 5.99 4.70 -13.70
C MET A 254 4.96 4.22 -12.69
N SER A 255 5.21 3.04 -12.12
CA SER A 255 4.51 2.53 -10.95
C SER A 255 5.51 2.25 -9.83
N ASP A 256 5.04 2.37 -8.60
CA ASP A 256 5.79 2.08 -7.37
C ASP A 256 5.86 0.58 -7.07
N HIS A 257 4.82 -0.16 -7.42
CA HIS A 257 4.75 -1.62 -7.36
C HIS A 257 3.80 -2.15 -8.45
N GLY A 258 3.80 -3.45 -8.63
CA GLY A 258 2.84 -4.12 -9.49
C GLY A 258 1.56 -4.53 -8.73
N PHE A 259 0.75 -5.33 -9.39
CA PHE A 259 -0.48 -5.90 -8.84
C PHE A 259 -0.73 -7.29 -9.40
N GLY A 260 -1.50 -8.12 -8.67
CA GLY A 260 -1.88 -9.45 -9.08
C GLY A 260 -3.00 -10.04 -8.23
N PRO A 261 -3.52 -11.22 -8.57
CA PRO A 261 -4.60 -11.85 -7.82
C PRO A 261 -4.12 -12.31 -6.43
N LEU A 262 -4.87 -11.93 -5.39
CA LEU A 262 -4.63 -12.43 -4.05
C LEU A 262 -5.44 -13.70 -3.79
N HIS A 263 -4.77 -14.83 -3.79
CA HIS A 263 -5.41 -16.14 -3.55
C HIS A 263 -5.52 -16.47 -2.06
N ARG A 264 -4.52 -16.06 -1.26
CA ARG A 264 -4.42 -16.50 0.13
C ARG A 264 -3.82 -15.41 1.03
N THR A 265 -4.25 -15.41 2.27
CA THR A 265 -3.60 -14.65 3.34
C THR A 265 -3.02 -15.60 4.37
N VAL A 266 -1.79 -15.34 4.80
CA VAL A 266 -1.06 -16.13 5.80
C VAL A 266 -0.93 -15.32 7.08
N ASN A 267 -1.24 -15.93 8.21
CA ASN A 267 -1.11 -15.29 9.51
C ASN A 267 0.21 -15.70 10.16
N LEU A 268 1.25 -14.90 9.93
CA LEU A 268 2.60 -15.22 10.41
C LEU A 268 2.70 -15.27 11.93
N ASN A 269 1.95 -14.45 12.66
CA ASN A 269 1.99 -14.48 14.13
C ASN A 269 1.40 -15.79 14.70
N VAL A 270 0.42 -16.38 14.00
CA VAL A 270 -0.09 -17.71 14.38
C VAL A 270 0.97 -18.78 14.11
N LEU A 271 1.66 -18.73 12.98
CA LEU A 271 2.78 -19.63 12.69
C LEU A 271 3.88 -19.53 13.75
N LEU A 272 4.29 -18.29 14.08
CA LEU A 272 5.33 -18.07 15.11
C LEU A 272 4.88 -18.55 16.49
N LEU A 273 3.59 -18.41 16.82
CA LEU A 273 3.02 -18.93 18.05
C LEU A 273 3.05 -20.46 18.10
N GLU A 274 2.64 -21.13 17.02
CA GLU A 274 2.67 -22.59 16.89
C GLU A 274 4.09 -23.16 16.89
N ALA A 275 5.04 -22.45 16.29
CA ALA A 275 6.47 -22.78 16.33
C ALA A 275 7.12 -22.48 17.67
N GLY A 276 6.41 -21.89 18.64
CA GLY A 276 6.94 -21.53 19.96
C GLY A 276 7.90 -20.35 19.94
N LEU A 277 7.97 -19.61 18.83
CA LEU A 277 8.79 -18.40 18.68
C LEU A 277 8.07 -17.13 19.16
N MET A 278 6.74 -17.21 19.32
CA MET A 278 5.93 -16.23 20.01
C MET A 278 5.28 -16.89 21.24
N ARG A 279 5.05 -16.13 22.30
CA ARG A 279 4.44 -16.60 23.53
C ARG A 279 3.31 -15.68 23.97
N LEU A 280 2.25 -16.27 24.51
CA LEU A 280 1.13 -15.54 25.09
C LEU A 280 1.29 -15.44 26.60
N LYS A 281 0.72 -14.38 27.18
CA LYS A 281 0.67 -14.18 28.64
C LYS A 281 -0.07 -15.35 29.29
N PRO A 282 0.38 -15.80 30.47
CA PRO A 282 -0.18 -16.98 31.14
C PRO A 282 -1.47 -16.70 31.92
N ASP A 283 -2.08 -15.51 31.82
CA ASP A 283 -3.30 -15.16 32.53
C ASP A 283 -4.56 -15.86 31.98
N ALA A 284 -5.60 -15.95 32.81
CA ALA A 284 -6.83 -16.65 32.46
C ALA A 284 -7.60 -16.00 31.29
N GLY A 285 -7.54 -14.66 31.18
CA GLY A 285 -8.18 -13.91 30.09
C GLY A 285 -7.57 -14.23 28.74
N THR A 286 -6.24 -14.20 28.64
CA THR A 286 -5.48 -14.55 27.45
C THR A 286 -5.69 -16.02 27.05
N ARG A 287 -5.71 -16.96 28.03
CA ARG A 287 -6.00 -18.38 27.77
C ARG A 287 -7.40 -18.56 27.19
N LEU A 288 -8.39 -17.84 27.73
CA LEU A 288 -9.76 -17.90 27.20
C LEU A 288 -9.84 -17.35 25.77
N ARG A 289 -9.24 -16.15 25.49
CA ARG A 289 -9.20 -15.59 24.15
C ARG A 289 -8.50 -16.51 23.16
N TYR A 290 -7.40 -17.13 23.54
CA TYR A 290 -6.71 -18.11 22.70
C TYR A 290 -7.56 -19.37 22.45
N ALA A 291 -8.25 -19.90 23.46
CA ALA A 291 -9.15 -21.02 23.31
C ALA A 291 -10.33 -20.71 22.36
N LEU A 292 -10.88 -19.51 22.44
CA LEU A 292 -11.91 -19.02 21.52
C LEU A 292 -11.36 -18.84 20.10
N PHE A 293 -10.16 -18.23 19.98
CA PHE A 293 -9.45 -18.10 18.70
C PHE A 293 -9.26 -19.47 18.01
N ARG A 294 -8.78 -20.47 18.72
CA ARG A 294 -8.63 -21.86 18.22
C ARG A 294 -9.94 -22.48 17.73
N ARG A 295 -11.08 -22.01 18.21
CA ARG A 295 -12.43 -22.41 17.75
C ARG A 295 -12.99 -21.52 16.62
N GLY A 296 -12.18 -20.65 16.05
CA GLY A 296 -12.57 -19.77 14.94
C GLY A 296 -13.28 -18.47 15.38
N PHE A 297 -13.31 -18.16 16.68
CA PHE A 297 -13.80 -16.89 17.17
C PHE A 297 -12.76 -15.79 16.91
N THR A 298 -12.73 -15.32 15.67
CA THR A 298 -11.87 -14.26 15.17
C THR A 298 -12.73 -13.15 14.59
N PRO A 299 -12.20 -11.92 14.41
CA PRO A 299 -12.94 -10.85 13.73
C PRO A 299 -13.49 -11.30 12.37
N LYS A 300 -12.67 -12.03 11.60
CA LYS A 300 -13.05 -12.59 10.29
C LYS A 300 -14.09 -13.71 10.41
N GLY A 301 -13.96 -14.57 11.42
CA GLY A 301 -14.92 -15.64 11.70
C GLY A 301 -16.30 -15.10 12.07
N VAL A 302 -16.34 -14.08 12.92
CA VAL A 302 -17.58 -13.39 13.31
C VAL A 302 -18.19 -12.67 12.10
N TYR A 303 -17.41 -11.97 11.29
CA TYR A 303 -17.91 -11.32 10.08
C TYR A 303 -18.53 -12.33 9.10
N ARG A 304 -17.87 -13.46 8.84
CA ARG A 304 -18.41 -14.53 8.00
C ARG A 304 -19.72 -15.11 8.54
N LEU A 305 -19.84 -15.25 9.86
CA LEU A 305 -21.08 -15.71 10.48
C LEU A 305 -22.22 -14.69 10.26
N LEU A 306 -21.94 -13.40 10.47
CA LEU A 306 -22.90 -12.32 10.23
C LEU A 306 -23.33 -12.25 8.76
N GLU A 307 -22.39 -12.48 7.83
CA GLU A 307 -22.66 -12.53 6.40
C GLU A 307 -23.58 -13.71 6.04
N ARG A 308 -23.35 -14.91 6.62
CA ARG A 308 -24.19 -16.09 6.41
C ARG A 308 -25.63 -15.91 6.90
N VAL A 309 -25.84 -15.13 7.95
CA VAL A 309 -27.18 -14.85 8.49
C VAL A 309 -27.78 -13.55 7.97
N GLY A 310 -27.17 -12.91 6.96
CA GLY A 310 -27.68 -11.69 6.33
C GLY A 310 -27.57 -10.42 7.20
N LEU A 311 -26.78 -10.44 8.27
CA LEU A 311 -26.64 -9.34 9.25
C LEU A 311 -25.37 -8.49 9.05
N GLN A 312 -24.67 -8.63 7.90
CA GLN A 312 -23.43 -7.90 7.59
C GLN A 312 -23.59 -6.37 7.69
N ASN A 313 -24.79 -5.84 7.40
CA ASN A 313 -25.07 -4.40 7.47
C ASN A 313 -25.09 -3.84 8.90
N LEU A 314 -25.21 -4.69 9.92
CA LEU A 314 -25.13 -4.26 11.32
C LEU A 314 -23.72 -3.76 11.67
N THR A 315 -22.67 -4.31 11.06
CA THR A 315 -21.28 -3.89 11.31
C THR A 315 -21.02 -2.46 10.85
N ALA A 316 -21.69 -1.99 9.80
CA ALA A 316 -21.59 -0.61 9.28
C ALA A 316 -22.23 0.43 10.21
N ARG A 317 -23.18 0.01 11.07
CA ARG A 317 -23.90 0.88 12.01
C ARG A 317 -23.26 0.96 13.40
N VAL A 318 -22.22 0.14 13.65
CA VAL A 318 -21.56 0.09 14.96
C VAL A 318 -20.61 1.28 15.10
N SER A 319 -20.77 2.06 16.17
CA SER A 319 -19.89 3.19 16.46
C SER A 319 -18.42 2.73 16.58
N ARG A 320 -17.48 3.63 16.24
CA ARG A 320 -16.04 3.38 16.36
C ARG A 320 -15.64 2.90 17.77
N GLN A 321 -16.29 3.44 18.79
CA GLN A 321 -16.03 3.11 20.20
C GLN A 321 -16.51 1.69 20.55
N THR A 322 -17.69 1.27 20.06
CA THR A 322 -18.22 -0.09 20.25
C THR A 322 -17.38 -1.10 19.46
N ARG A 323 -16.98 -0.75 18.25
CA ARG A 323 -16.08 -1.58 17.43
C ARG A 323 -14.75 -1.84 18.13
N ASN A 324 -14.13 -0.81 18.72
CA ASN A 324 -12.87 -0.95 19.47
C ASN A 324 -13.06 -1.83 20.72
N ARG A 325 -14.17 -1.71 21.43
CA ARG A 325 -14.50 -2.59 22.57
C ARG A 325 -14.68 -4.05 22.17
N VAL A 326 -15.26 -4.29 21.01
CA VAL A 326 -15.45 -5.66 20.49
C VAL A 326 -14.13 -6.23 20.00
N VAL A 327 -13.31 -5.43 19.31
CA VAL A 327 -11.96 -5.84 18.85
C VAL A 327 -11.08 -6.23 20.04
N GLY A 328 -11.12 -5.52 21.15
CA GLY A 328 -10.38 -5.85 22.37
C GLY A 328 -10.79 -7.17 23.06
N LYS A 329 -11.84 -7.85 22.58
CA LYS A 329 -12.23 -9.20 23.05
C LYS A 329 -11.60 -10.33 22.24
N PHE A 330 -10.93 -10.04 21.14
CA PHE A 330 -10.20 -11.01 20.34
C PHE A 330 -8.73 -11.08 20.77
N LEU A 331 -8.07 -12.17 20.40
CA LEU A 331 -6.64 -12.33 20.58
C LEU A 331 -5.89 -11.21 19.84
N SER A 332 -4.95 -10.55 20.51
CA SER A 332 -4.25 -9.37 19.99
C SER A 332 -2.80 -9.31 20.48
N PHE A 333 -2.05 -8.31 20.05
CA PHE A 333 -0.69 -8.04 20.57
C PHE A 333 -0.66 -7.72 22.06
N GLU A 334 -1.77 -7.29 22.65
CA GLU A 334 -1.88 -7.09 24.11
C GLU A 334 -1.75 -8.40 24.90
N ASP A 335 -2.07 -9.53 24.26
CA ASP A 335 -1.99 -10.87 24.85
C ASP A 335 -0.58 -11.50 24.75
N VAL A 336 0.33 -10.86 24.02
CA VAL A 336 1.68 -11.37 23.80
C VAL A 336 2.55 -11.14 25.04
N ASP A 337 3.25 -12.18 25.45
CA ASP A 337 4.33 -12.11 26.44
C ASP A 337 5.64 -11.74 25.72
N TRP A 338 5.88 -10.45 25.59
CA TRP A 338 7.05 -9.93 24.90
C TRP A 338 8.39 -10.36 25.53
N SER A 339 8.42 -10.54 26.83
CA SER A 339 9.65 -10.97 27.54
C SER A 339 10.11 -12.38 27.14
N ARG A 340 9.23 -13.16 26.51
CA ARG A 340 9.47 -14.55 26.11
C ARG A 340 9.26 -14.81 24.62
N THR A 341 8.95 -13.76 23.85
CA THR A 341 8.70 -13.82 22.41
C THR A 341 9.99 -13.53 21.64
N VAL A 342 10.40 -14.46 20.79
CA VAL A 342 11.63 -14.36 19.97
C VAL A 342 11.40 -13.53 18.73
N ALA A 343 10.26 -13.69 18.07
CA ALA A 343 9.93 -12.98 16.81
C ALA A 343 8.45 -12.68 16.70
N TYR A 344 8.13 -11.67 15.90
CA TYR A 344 6.77 -11.24 15.58
C TYR A 344 6.69 -10.70 14.14
N SER A 345 5.51 -10.76 13.55
CA SER A 345 5.22 -10.13 12.27
C SER A 345 4.42 -8.85 12.49
N MET A 346 4.84 -7.78 11.83
CA MET A 346 4.16 -6.49 11.83
C MET A 346 4.36 -5.84 10.46
N GLY A 347 3.40 -4.99 10.04
CA GLY A 347 3.43 -4.34 8.74
C GLY A 347 2.72 -5.15 7.66
N HIS A 348 2.90 -4.73 6.41
CA HIS A 348 2.22 -5.31 5.24
C HIS A 348 3.15 -6.29 4.50
N VAL A 349 2.58 -7.31 3.87
CA VAL A 349 3.25 -8.17 2.89
C VAL A 349 4.51 -8.88 3.41
N GLY A 350 4.43 -9.55 4.58
CA GLY A 350 5.45 -10.53 4.96
C GLY A 350 6.70 -9.98 5.64
N GLN A 351 6.53 -9.05 6.57
CA GLN A 351 7.61 -8.51 7.40
C GLN A 351 7.69 -9.25 8.72
N VAL A 352 8.89 -9.66 9.13
CA VAL A 352 9.16 -10.32 10.40
C VAL A 352 10.29 -9.63 11.14
N TYR A 353 10.07 -9.38 12.42
CA TYR A 353 11.00 -8.75 13.33
C TYR A 353 11.43 -9.74 14.41
N LEU A 354 12.71 -9.73 14.76
CA LEU A 354 13.19 -10.36 15.97
C LEU A 354 12.98 -9.41 17.14
N ASN A 355 12.55 -9.92 18.28
CA ASN A 355 12.33 -9.14 19.49
C ASN A 355 13.68 -8.91 20.21
N LEU A 356 14.50 -8.04 19.63
CA LEU A 356 15.90 -7.83 19.99
C LEU A 356 16.02 -6.91 21.22
N LYS A 357 16.82 -7.33 22.19
CA LYS A 357 17.16 -6.54 23.36
C LYS A 357 17.95 -5.29 22.99
N GLY A 358 17.57 -4.15 23.56
CA GLY A 358 18.14 -2.84 23.20
C GLY A 358 17.49 -2.15 22.02
N ARG A 359 16.77 -2.88 21.15
CA ARG A 359 15.95 -2.34 20.07
C ARG A 359 14.48 -2.27 20.48
N GLU A 360 13.95 -3.38 20.96
CA GLU A 360 12.55 -3.46 21.39
C GLU A 360 12.40 -3.17 22.89
N PRO A 361 11.30 -2.52 23.32
CA PRO A 361 11.10 -2.16 24.74
C PRO A 361 11.15 -3.36 25.72
N GLN A 362 10.73 -4.53 25.26
CA GLN A 362 10.73 -5.78 26.01
C GLN A 362 11.45 -6.88 25.23
N GLY A 363 12.59 -6.54 24.61
CA GLY A 363 13.38 -7.47 23.81
C GLY A 363 13.84 -8.69 24.63
N SER A 364 13.67 -9.88 24.07
CA SER A 364 14.01 -11.16 24.68
C SER A 364 15.28 -11.79 24.08
N VAL A 365 15.63 -11.42 22.85
CA VAL A 365 16.79 -11.96 22.12
C VAL A 365 18.01 -11.11 22.43
N GLU A 366 19.04 -11.72 23.02
CA GLU A 366 20.32 -11.03 23.22
C GLU A 366 21.00 -10.74 21.86
N PRO A 367 21.75 -9.63 21.74
CA PRO A 367 22.45 -9.32 20.50
C PRO A 367 23.40 -10.43 20.02
N GLY A 368 24.04 -11.14 20.95
CA GLY A 368 24.92 -12.28 20.65
C GLY A 368 24.19 -13.50 20.08
N ASP A 369 22.90 -13.65 20.37
CA ASP A 369 22.07 -14.75 19.91
C ASP A 369 21.29 -14.43 18.62
N TYR A 370 21.45 -13.22 18.08
CA TYR A 370 20.68 -12.72 16.93
C TYR A 370 20.69 -13.68 15.74
N ALA A 371 21.88 -14.14 15.32
CA ALA A 371 22.02 -15.01 14.16
C ALA A 371 21.33 -16.37 14.37
N ALA A 372 21.47 -16.96 15.55
CA ALA A 372 20.84 -18.24 15.91
C ALA A 372 19.31 -18.10 16.01
N ALA A 373 18.82 -17.02 16.61
CA ALA A 373 17.38 -16.72 16.68
C ALA A 373 16.79 -16.50 15.28
N ARG A 374 17.47 -15.73 14.43
CA ARG A 374 17.06 -15.49 13.03
C ARG A 374 16.98 -16.80 12.26
N GLN A 375 17.97 -17.68 12.39
CA GLN A 375 17.95 -18.97 11.71
C GLN A 375 16.75 -19.83 12.13
N LYS A 376 16.43 -19.90 13.43
CA LYS A 376 15.24 -20.61 13.93
C LYS A 376 13.95 -20.07 13.31
N VAL A 377 13.84 -18.76 13.16
CA VAL A 377 12.69 -18.12 12.49
C VAL A 377 12.64 -18.50 11.00
N ILE A 378 13.78 -18.44 10.30
CA ILE A 378 13.88 -18.85 8.89
C ILE A 378 13.44 -20.31 8.71
N ASP A 379 13.88 -21.21 9.58
CA ASP A 379 13.53 -22.64 9.51
C ASP A 379 12.02 -22.85 9.70
N ALA A 380 11.41 -22.17 10.67
CA ALA A 380 9.97 -22.20 10.90
C ALA A 380 9.17 -21.66 9.69
N LEU A 381 9.63 -20.56 9.09
CA LEU A 381 9.01 -19.97 7.90
C LEU A 381 9.12 -20.89 6.67
N ARG A 382 10.28 -21.50 6.44
CA ARG A 382 10.49 -22.46 5.34
C ARG A 382 9.66 -23.74 5.48
N ALA A 383 9.22 -24.07 6.69
CA ALA A 383 8.32 -25.20 6.92
C ALA A 383 6.87 -24.92 6.47
N LEU A 384 6.51 -23.67 6.17
CA LEU A 384 5.16 -23.29 5.75
C LEU A 384 4.77 -23.97 4.43
N ARG A 385 3.63 -24.63 4.45
CA ARG A 385 3.08 -25.35 3.29
C ARG A 385 1.69 -24.81 2.95
N ASP A 386 1.37 -24.89 1.69
CA ASP A 386 0.01 -24.68 1.21
C ASP A 386 -0.88 -25.83 1.76
N PRO A 387 -1.96 -25.54 2.51
CA PRO A 387 -2.78 -26.58 3.12
C PRO A 387 -3.57 -27.41 2.11
N ASP A 388 -3.78 -26.91 0.89
CA ASP A 388 -4.56 -27.59 -0.13
C ASP A 388 -3.67 -28.48 -1.01
N THR A 389 -2.43 -28.06 -1.27
CA THR A 389 -1.52 -28.74 -2.21
C THR A 389 -0.30 -29.37 -1.55
N GLY A 390 0.02 -29.01 -0.30
CA GLY A 390 1.22 -29.46 0.41
C GLY A 390 2.52 -28.82 -0.11
N ARG A 391 2.47 -27.93 -1.12
CA ARG A 391 3.65 -27.29 -1.70
C ARG A 391 4.24 -26.24 -0.75
N PRO A 392 5.55 -25.98 -0.79
CA PRO A 392 6.13 -24.84 -0.09
C PRO A 392 5.42 -23.55 -0.49
N LEU A 393 5.11 -22.70 0.50
CA LEU A 393 4.49 -21.39 0.27
C LEU A 393 5.51 -20.26 0.20
N VAL A 394 6.72 -20.47 0.75
CA VAL A 394 7.75 -19.44 0.81
C VAL A 394 8.68 -19.59 -0.39
N ASP A 395 8.65 -18.62 -1.27
CA ASP A 395 9.55 -18.56 -2.43
C ASP A 395 10.91 -17.95 -2.06
N ARG A 396 10.87 -16.87 -1.26
CA ARG A 396 12.08 -16.14 -0.87
C ARG A 396 11.96 -15.59 0.54
N ILE A 397 13.06 -15.66 1.27
CA ILE A 397 13.26 -14.95 2.54
C ILE A 397 14.50 -14.08 2.35
N THR A 398 14.33 -12.77 2.46
CA THR A 398 15.42 -11.80 2.27
C THR A 398 15.76 -11.18 3.62
N PRO A 399 16.98 -11.36 4.14
CA PRO A 399 17.47 -10.66 5.31
C PRO A 399 17.50 -9.13 5.09
N ARG A 400 17.37 -8.36 6.16
CA ARG A 400 17.32 -6.89 6.10
C ARG A 400 18.54 -6.26 5.44
N GLU A 401 19.72 -6.83 5.66
CA GLU A 401 20.99 -6.36 5.11
C GLU A 401 21.14 -6.59 3.60
N GLU A 402 20.33 -7.50 3.03
CA GLU A 402 20.22 -7.70 1.60
C GLU A 402 19.10 -6.82 0.98
N ALA A 403 18.07 -6.51 1.77
CA ALA A 403 16.93 -5.70 1.33
C ALA A 403 17.24 -4.20 1.32
N ALA A 404 18.06 -3.72 2.26
CA ALA A 404 18.34 -2.30 2.46
C ALA A 404 19.70 -2.07 3.11
N SER A 405 20.17 -0.82 3.04
CA SER A 405 21.40 -0.37 3.70
C SER A 405 21.26 1.08 4.16
N GLY A 406 21.89 1.45 5.27
CA GLY A 406 21.92 2.84 5.72
C GLY A 406 21.69 2.99 7.24
N PRO A 407 21.62 4.23 7.74
CA PRO A 407 21.57 4.54 9.17
C PRO A 407 20.29 4.08 9.87
N TYR A 408 19.24 3.76 9.11
CA TYR A 408 17.95 3.31 9.64
C TYR A 408 17.76 1.78 9.58
N LEU A 409 18.80 1.03 9.19
CA LEU A 409 18.70 -0.43 9.03
C LEU A 409 18.25 -1.14 10.32
N ASP A 410 18.58 -0.59 11.49
CA ASP A 410 18.14 -1.16 12.77
C ASP A 410 16.63 -1.07 13.00
N ARG A 411 15.93 -0.22 12.24
CA ARG A 411 14.46 -0.11 12.27
C ARG A 411 13.77 -1.01 11.26
N ALA A 412 14.54 -1.59 10.32
CA ALA A 412 14.02 -2.46 9.29
C ALA A 412 13.48 -3.77 9.87
N PRO A 413 12.49 -4.40 9.23
CA PRO A 413 12.17 -5.81 9.45
C PRO A 413 13.42 -6.66 9.29
N ASP A 414 13.64 -7.63 10.17
CA ASP A 414 14.81 -8.51 10.10
C ASP A 414 14.75 -9.47 8.90
N LEU A 415 13.51 -9.80 8.46
CA LEU A 415 13.25 -10.67 7.31
C LEU A 415 12.06 -10.13 6.50
N HIS A 416 12.19 -10.21 5.18
CA HIS A 416 11.11 -10.00 4.21
C HIS A 416 10.78 -11.33 3.51
N LEU A 417 9.49 -11.64 3.37
CA LEU A 417 9.01 -12.87 2.75
C LEU A 417 8.29 -12.60 1.45
N VAL A 418 8.57 -13.42 0.45
CA VAL A 418 7.75 -13.57 -0.75
C VAL A 418 7.06 -14.91 -0.68
N LEU A 419 5.74 -14.91 -0.83
CA LEU A 419 4.90 -16.09 -0.70
C LEU A 419 4.14 -16.33 -2.01
N ASP A 420 4.32 -17.51 -2.61
CA ASP A 420 3.61 -17.98 -3.82
C ASP A 420 3.54 -16.91 -4.93
N GLY A 421 4.68 -16.30 -5.27
CA GLY A 421 4.78 -15.25 -6.26
C GLY A 421 3.89 -14.04 -5.96
N TYR A 422 3.72 -13.68 -4.68
CA TYR A 422 2.79 -12.67 -4.16
C TYR A 422 1.29 -13.02 -4.32
N ARG A 423 0.91 -14.22 -4.79
CA ARG A 423 -0.47 -14.70 -4.74
C ARG A 423 -0.92 -15.02 -3.31
N ALA A 424 0.02 -15.20 -2.41
CA ALA A 424 -0.21 -15.23 -0.96
C ALA A 424 0.52 -14.05 -0.32
N ILE A 425 -0.13 -13.37 0.61
CA ILE A 425 0.49 -12.31 1.41
C ILE A 425 0.33 -12.61 2.90
N ALA A 426 1.29 -12.13 3.68
CA ALA A 426 1.24 -12.27 5.13
C ALA A 426 0.63 -11.04 5.78
N PHE A 427 -0.29 -11.30 6.74
CA PHE A 427 -0.87 -10.26 7.59
C PHE A 427 -0.44 -10.47 9.04
N PRO A 428 -0.21 -9.38 9.79
CA PRO A 428 0.25 -9.45 11.18
C PRO A 428 -0.88 -9.71 12.19
N LEU A 429 -2.09 -9.97 11.77
CA LEU A 429 -3.25 -10.09 12.65
C LEU A 429 -3.42 -11.54 13.14
N PHE A 430 -4.01 -11.70 14.33
CA PHE A 430 -4.56 -12.96 14.83
C PHE A 430 -6.01 -13.12 14.30
N ALA A 431 -6.19 -13.32 12.98
CA ALA A 431 -7.52 -13.29 12.35
C ALA A 431 -7.77 -14.46 11.38
#